data_d611ce5027d3eea276da8036c071cf9e
#
_entry.id   d611ce5027d3eea276da8036c071cf9e
#
_cell.length_a   1.000
_cell.length_b   1.000
_cell.length_c   1.000
_cell.angle_alpha   90.00
_cell.angle_beta   90.00
_cell.angle_gamma   90.00
#
_symmetry.space_group_name_H-M   'P 1'
#
loop_
_entity.id
_entity.type
_entity.pdbx_description
1 polymer ?
#
loop_
_entity_poly.entity_id
_entity_poly.type
_entity_poly.pdbx_seq_one_letter_code
_entity_poly.pdbx_strand_id
1 'polypeptide(L)'
;MVNDLCKVYGDCIYVSIHVNAAGSDGKWHTATGWEAYTSSGKTKADALATCLYEAAKKNFKDVKIRTDFSDGDPDKEANLYVLKHTNCPAVLTENLFQDNKSDIEYLQSDKGFHEIVRIHVEGILNYIKSH
;
A
#
# COMPACT_ATOMS: atom_id res chain seq x y z
N MET A 1 8.42 -18.62 -0.24
CA MET A 1 9.46 -17.86 -1.00
C MET A 1 9.96 -16.67 -0.20
N VAL A 2 9.13 -15.69 0.17
CA VAL A 2 9.58 -14.50 0.93
C VAL A 2 10.25 -14.87 2.25
N ASN A 3 9.67 -15.78 3.03
CA ASN A 3 10.22 -16.20 4.31
C ASN A 3 11.56 -16.92 4.16
N ASP A 4 11.78 -17.64 3.05
CA ASP A 4 13.07 -18.26 2.76
C ASP A 4 14.14 -17.21 2.44
N LEU A 5 13.79 -16.18 1.69
CA LEU A 5 14.70 -15.06 1.43
C LEU A 5 15.03 -14.31 2.72
N CYS A 6 14.07 -14.10 3.62
CA CYS A 6 14.30 -13.49 4.92
C CYS A 6 15.27 -14.29 5.78
N LYS A 7 15.21 -15.62 5.72
CA LYS A 7 16.17 -16.49 6.43
C LYS A 7 17.60 -16.36 5.89
N VAL A 8 17.74 -16.21 4.57
CA VAL A 8 19.05 -16.14 3.92
C VAL A 8 19.69 -14.77 4.08
N TYR A 9 18.93 -13.69 3.87
CA TYR A 9 19.47 -12.33 3.79
C TYR A 9 19.26 -11.49 5.05
N GLY A 10 18.38 -11.92 5.95
CA GLY A 10 18.11 -11.23 7.22
C GLY A 10 17.18 -10.03 7.06
N ASP A 11 17.64 -8.96 6.48
CA ASP A 11 16.91 -7.70 6.37
C ASP A 11 16.13 -7.63 5.05
N CYS A 12 14.91 -8.18 5.07
CA CYS A 12 13.99 -8.12 3.94
C CYS A 12 12.75 -7.31 4.31
N ILE A 13 12.13 -6.71 3.30
CA ILE A 13 10.78 -6.17 3.36
C ILE A 13 9.93 -6.76 2.24
N TYR A 14 8.63 -6.76 2.42
CA TYR A 14 7.70 -7.24 1.41
C TYR A 14 6.61 -6.19 1.17
N VAL A 15 6.45 -5.77 -0.08
CA VAL A 15 5.39 -4.86 -0.50
C VAL A 15 4.56 -5.53 -1.58
N SER A 16 3.29 -5.79 -1.28
CA SER A 16 2.33 -6.37 -2.20
C SER A 16 1.49 -5.25 -2.83
N ILE A 17 1.57 -5.09 -4.15
CA ILE A 17 0.97 -3.97 -4.87
C ILE A 17 -0.31 -4.45 -5.55
N HIS A 18 -1.45 -3.94 -5.12
CA HIS A 18 -2.79 -4.32 -5.58
C HIS A 18 -3.58 -3.13 -6.11
N VAL A 19 -4.65 -3.42 -6.82
CA VAL A 19 -5.72 -2.49 -7.17
C VAL A 19 -6.98 -2.95 -6.45
N ASN A 20 -7.65 -2.03 -5.76
CA ASN A 20 -8.80 -2.33 -4.92
C ASN A 20 -10.07 -2.60 -5.74
N ALA A 21 -11.07 -3.17 -5.09
CA ALA A 21 -12.41 -3.35 -5.64
C ALA A 21 -13.45 -3.08 -4.56
N ALA A 22 -14.49 -2.31 -4.89
CA ALA A 22 -15.56 -1.98 -3.97
C ALA A 22 -16.61 -3.09 -3.89
N GLY A 23 -16.80 -3.86 -4.96
CA GLY A 23 -17.78 -4.93 -5.03
C GLY A 23 -17.39 -6.02 -6.01
N SER A 24 -18.26 -7.03 -6.12
CA SER A 24 -18.09 -8.18 -7.03
C SER A 24 -19.26 -8.37 -7.99
N ASP A 25 -20.06 -7.32 -8.18
CA ASP A 25 -21.30 -7.35 -8.99
C ASP A 25 -21.09 -7.00 -10.46
N GLY A 26 -19.84 -6.73 -10.88
CA GLY A 26 -19.51 -6.34 -12.25
C GLY A 26 -19.95 -4.94 -12.64
N LYS A 27 -20.33 -4.09 -11.67
CA LYS A 27 -20.81 -2.72 -11.90
C LYS A 27 -19.79 -1.69 -11.47
N TRP A 28 -19.91 -0.47 -12.00
CA TRP A 28 -19.13 0.67 -11.52
C TRP A 28 -19.58 1.10 -10.13
N HIS A 29 -18.62 1.48 -9.30
CA HIS A 29 -18.82 1.96 -7.93
C HIS A 29 -18.19 3.33 -7.73
N THR A 30 -18.52 3.97 -6.60
CA THR A 30 -18.04 5.32 -6.28
C THR A 30 -16.85 5.36 -5.32
N ALA A 31 -16.53 4.23 -4.69
CA ALA A 31 -15.35 4.15 -3.82
C ALA A 31 -14.09 4.47 -4.62
N THR A 32 -13.20 5.28 -4.05
CA THR A 32 -12.00 5.78 -4.70
C THR A 32 -10.89 5.99 -3.68
N GLY A 33 -9.66 6.01 -4.14
CA GLY A 33 -8.52 6.44 -3.36
C GLY A 33 -7.45 5.38 -3.16
N TRP A 34 -6.40 5.80 -2.46
CA TRP A 34 -5.23 4.98 -2.15
C TRP A 34 -5.18 4.66 -0.66
N GLU A 35 -4.82 3.44 -0.33
CA GLU A 35 -4.63 3.00 1.05
C GLU A 35 -3.58 1.89 1.15
N ALA A 36 -3.09 1.63 2.37
CA ALA A 36 -2.20 0.52 2.65
C ALA A 36 -2.63 -0.21 3.92
N TYR A 37 -2.35 -1.49 3.94
CA TYR A 37 -2.71 -2.41 5.03
C TYR A 37 -1.46 -3.04 5.65
N THR A 38 -1.48 -3.16 6.97
CA THR A 38 -0.55 -3.99 7.75
C THR A 38 -1.31 -5.06 8.51
N SER A 39 -0.59 -6.01 9.12
CA SER A 39 -1.20 -6.94 10.07
C SER A 39 -1.58 -6.24 11.38
N SER A 40 -2.55 -6.79 12.10
CA SER A 40 -3.04 -6.23 13.36
C SER A 40 -1.96 -6.07 14.42
N GLY A 41 -2.05 -5.00 15.21
CA GLY A 41 -1.12 -4.66 16.28
C GLY A 41 0.04 -3.79 15.80
N LYS A 42 0.88 -3.37 16.74
CA LYS A 42 2.07 -2.58 16.41
C LYS A 42 3.19 -3.49 15.91
N THR A 43 3.57 -3.30 14.66
CA THR A 43 4.61 -4.08 14.00
C THR A 43 5.64 -3.19 13.31
N LYS A 44 6.76 -3.79 12.90
CA LYS A 44 7.76 -3.08 12.09
C LYS A 44 7.19 -2.64 10.73
N ALA A 45 6.13 -3.27 10.26
CA ALA A 45 5.46 -2.92 9.02
C ALA A 45 4.78 -1.54 9.09
N ASP A 46 4.38 -1.07 10.28
CA ASP A 46 3.74 0.23 10.45
C ASP A 46 4.67 1.38 10.00
N ALA A 47 5.95 1.28 10.29
CA ALA A 47 6.94 2.27 9.86
C ALA A 47 7.10 2.28 8.32
N LEU A 48 7.10 1.10 7.70
CA LEU A 48 7.14 0.99 6.23
C LEU A 48 5.86 1.57 5.61
N ALA A 49 4.70 1.25 6.15
CA ALA A 49 3.43 1.79 5.71
C ALA A 49 3.38 3.32 5.84
N THR A 50 3.86 3.86 6.96
CA THR A 50 3.94 5.31 7.18
C THR A 50 4.79 5.99 6.11
N CYS A 51 5.96 5.44 5.77
CA CYS A 51 6.80 5.97 4.69
C CYS A 51 6.08 5.97 3.33
N LEU A 52 5.30 4.91 3.03
CA LEU A 52 4.49 4.84 1.82
C LEU A 52 3.36 5.89 1.83
N TYR A 53 2.69 6.08 2.96
CA TYR A 53 1.66 7.12 3.12
C TYR A 53 2.22 8.53 2.93
N GLU A 54 3.40 8.82 3.48
CA GLU A 54 4.06 10.11 3.29
C GLU A 54 4.40 10.37 1.82
N ALA A 55 4.92 9.36 1.12
CA ALA A 55 5.20 9.43 -0.31
C ALA A 55 3.91 9.64 -1.12
N ALA A 56 2.83 8.95 -0.77
CA ALA A 56 1.53 9.11 -1.41
C ALA A 56 0.98 10.53 -1.22
N LYS A 57 1.01 11.06 -0.02
CA LYS A 57 0.57 12.44 0.27
C LYS A 57 1.38 13.48 -0.48
N LYS A 58 2.68 13.27 -0.62
CA LYS A 58 3.57 14.18 -1.33
C LYS A 58 3.30 14.20 -2.83
N ASN A 59 3.06 13.05 -3.44
CA ASN A 59 3.01 12.88 -4.89
C ASN A 59 1.61 12.96 -5.49
N PHE A 60 0.60 12.42 -4.80
CA PHE A 60 -0.77 12.51 -5.28
C PHE A 60 -1.36 13.91 -5.06
N LYS A 61 -1.87 14.53 -6.13
CA LYS A 61 -2.53 15.85 -6.06
C LYS A 61 -4.05 15.71 -5.94
N ASP A 62 -4.64 14.82 -6.73
CA ASP A 62 -6.09 14.68 -6.87
C ASP A 62 -6.60 13.30 -6.45
N VAL A 63 -5.76 12.49 -5.83
CA VAL A 63 -6.10 11.16 -5.34
C VAL A 63 -6.42 11.24 -3.85
N LYS A 64 -7.58 10.71 -3.47
CA LYS A 64 -7.97 10.58 -2.06
C LYS A 64 -7.04 9.60 -1.35
N ILE A 65 -6.50 10.01 -0.21
CA ILE A 65 -5.73 9.14 0.68
C ILE A 65 -6.65 8.62 1.78
N ARG A 66 -6.83 7.32 1.85
CA ARG A 66 -7.72 6.64 2.81
C ARG A 66 -6.89 6.18 4.00
N THR A 67 -7.25 6.63 5.19
CA THR A 67 -6.48 6.40 6.41
C THR A 67 -7.36 5.85 7.53
N ASP A 68 -6.72 5.22 8.52
CA ASP A 68 -7.34 4.84 9.77
C ASP A 68 -6.35 5.14 10.91
N PHE A 69 -6.60 6.22 11.65
CA PHE A 69 -5.73 6.66 12.76
C PHE A 69 -6.16 6.12 14.13
N SER A 70 -6.99 5.08 14.17
CA SER A 70 -7.51 4.55 15.45
C SER A 70 -6.43 4.05 16.39
N ASP A 71 -5.29 3.59 15.87
CA ASP A 71 -4.12 3.14 16.63
C ASP A 71 -2.93 4.12 16.61
N GLY A 72 -3.10 5.30 16.01
CA GLY A 72 -2.11 6.38 15.99
C GLY A 72 -1.25 6.49 14.75
N ASP A 73 -1.38 5.58 13.78
CA ASP A 73 -0.73 5.65 12.47
C ASP A 73 -1.74 5.59 11.31
N PRO A 74 -1.34 5.94 10.07
CA PRO A 74 -2.31 6.11 8.98
C PRO A 74 -2.77 4.83 8.31
N ASP A 75 -2.06 3.72 8.46
CA ASP A 75 -2.37 2.49 7.75
C ASP A 75 -3.60 1.78 8.35
N LYS A 76 -4.24 1.00 7.50
CA LYS A 76 -5.35 0.14 7.90
C LYS A 76 -4.81 -1.23 8.32
N GLU A 77 -5.49 -1.86 9.25
CA GLU A 77 -5.14 -3.19 9.68
C GLU A 77 -6.11 -4.21 9.11
N ALA A 78 -5.59 -5.33 8.62
CA ALA A 78 -6.39 -6.42 8.11
C ALA A 78 -5.70 -7.77 8.35
N ASN A 79 -6.52 -8.78 8.58
CA ASN A 79 -6.03 -10.14 8.80
C ASN A 79 -5.82 -10.87 7.45
N LEU A 80 -4.99 -10.29 6.59
CA LEU A 80 -4.69 -10.84 5.28
C LEU A 80 -3.56 -11.86 5.38
N TYR A 81 -3.68 -12.96 4.63
CA TYR A 81 -2.74 -14.07 4.69
C TYR A 81 -1.28 -13.62 4.46
N VAL A 82 -1.03 -12.83 3.41
CA VAL A 82 0.31 -12.39 3.05
C VAL A 82 0.94 -11.50 4.14
N LEU A 83 0.13 -10.72 4.86
CA LEU A 83 0.61 -9.86 5.94
C LEU A 83 0.86 -10.66 7.22
N LYS A 84 -0.03 -11.59 7.53
CA LYS A 84 0.03 -12.40 8.75
C LYS A 84 1.15 -13.43 8.73
N HIS A 85 1.38 -14.07 7.57
CA HIS A 85 2.30 -15.19 7.43
C HIS A 85 3.67 -14.83 6.85
N THR A 86 3.93 -13.54 6.60
CA THR A 86 5.24 -13.06 6.17
C THR A 86 6.08 -12.64 7.37
N ASN A 87 7.29 -13.19 7.49
CA ASN A 87 8.16 -12.99 8.67
C ASN A 87 8.91 -11.66 8.66
N CYS A 88 9.03 -10.99 7.52
CA CYS A 88 9.60 -9.65 7.43
C CYS A 88 8.50 -8.58 7.48
N PRO A 89 8.85 -7.28 7.67
CA PRO A 89 7.89 -6.22 7.53
C PRO A 89 7.16 -6.30 6.19
N ALA A 90 5.83 -6.40 6.22
CA ALA A 90 5.00 -6.63 5.05
C ALA A 90 3.87 -5.60 4.99
N VAL A 91 3.70 -4.96 3.83
CA VAL A 91 2.64 -3.99 3.56
C VAL A 91 1.94 -4.38 2.26
N LEU A 92 0.61 -4.25 2.23
CA LEU A 92 -0.18 -4.39 1.02
C LEU A 92 -0.74 -3.01 0.66
N THR A 93 -0.41 -2.50 -0.53
CA THR A 93 -0.97 -1.25 -1.02
C THR A 93 -2.15 -1.52 -1.95
N GLU A 94 -3.21 -0.74 -1.79
CA GLU A 94 -4.38 -0.73 -2.66
C GLU A 94 -4.39 0.57 -3.46
N ASN A 95 -4.06 0.46 -4.73
CA ASN A 95 -3.80 1.59 -5.62
C ASN A 95 -5.03 1.89 -6.44
N LEU A 96 -5.94 2.65 -5.85
CA LEU A 96 -7.23 3.04 -6.41
C LEU A 96 -8.15 1.82 -6.62
N PHE A 97 -9.29 2.04 -7.26
CA PHE A 97 -10.34 1.02 -7.40
C PHE A 97 -10.55 0.64 -8.86
N GLN A 98 -10.42 -0.64 -9.16
CA GLN A 98 -10.62 -1.16 -10.52
C GLN A 98 -12.06 -1.01 -11.03
N ASP A 99 -13.02 -0.89 -10.12
CA ASP A 99 -14.45 -0.71 -10.42
C ASP A 99 -14.93 0.75 -10.24
N ASN A 100 -14.00 1.70 -10.17
CA ASN A 100 -14.28 3.12 -10.30
C ASN A 100 -13.73 3.59 -11.64
N LYS A 101 -14.59 4.09 -12.50
CA LYS A 101 -14.22 4.46 -13.88
C LYS A 101 -13.12 5.52 -13.92
N SER A 102 -13.21 6.54 -13.08
CA SER A 102 -12.24 7.62 -12.99
C SER A 102 -10.87 7.11 -12.49
N ASP A 103 -10.88 6.20 -11.51
CA ASP A 103 -9.67 5.58 -10.98
C ASP A 103 -8.95 4.74 -12.03
N ILE A 104 -9.68 3.94 -12.80
CA ILE A 104 -9.12 3.12 -13.88
C ILE A 104 -8.51 3.98 -14.99
N GLU A 105 -9.19 5.06 -15.38
CA GLU A 105 -8.65 6.00 -16.38
C GLU A 105 -7.34 6.62 -15.92
N TYR A 106 -7.24 7.00 -14.64
CA TYR A 106 -6.01 7.52 -14.05
C TYR A 106 -4.91 6.46 -14.03
N LEU A 107 -5.20 5.23 -13.57
CA LEU A 107 -4.23 4.13 -13.52
C LEU A 107 -3.66 3.78 -14.89
N GLN A 108 -4.48 3.88 -15.94
CA GLN A 108 -4.08 3.57 -17.32
C GLN A 108 -3.36 4.75 -18.00
N SER A 109 -3.37 5.93 -17.41
CA SER A 109 -2.66 7.09 -17.93
C SER A 109 -1.16 7.03 -17.61
N ASP A 110 -0.33 7.68 -18.43
CA ASP A 110 1.11 7.79 -18.16
C ASP A 110 1.38 8.47 -16.81
N LYS A 111 0.63 9.54 -16.51
CA LYS A 111 0.75 10.26 -15.24
C LYS A 111 0.45 9.36 -14.06
N GLY A 112 -0.67 8.64 -14.09
CA GLY A 112 -1.09 7.74 -13.01
C GLY A 112 -0.09 6.61 -12.80
N PHE A 113 0.32 5.96 -13.87
CA PHE A 113 1.34 4.92 -13.82
C PHE A 113 2.64 5.41 -13.15
N HIS A 114 3.17 6.55 -13.60
CA HIS A 114 4.41 7.09 -13.05
C HIS A 114 4.27 7.53 -11.59
N GLU A 115 3.12 8.07 -11.19
CA GLU A 115 2.88 8.44 -9.79
C GLU A 115 2.82 7.22 -8.88
N ILE A 116 2.16 6.13 -9.30
CA ILE A 116 2.11 4.86 -8.54
C ILE A 116 3.52 4.29 -8.37
N VAL A 117 4.31 4.25 -9.44
CA VAL A 117 5.71 3.80 -9.34
C VAL A 117 6.51 4.67 -8.38
N ARG A 118 6.37 5.99 -8.51
CA ARG A 118 7.13 6.96 -7.69
C ARG A 118 6.84 6.82 -6.20
N ILE A 119 5.58 6.68 -5.79
CA ILE A 119 5.25 6.55 -4.37
C ILE A 119 5.85 5.29 -3.75
N HIS A 120 5.89 4.19 -4.49
CA HIS A 120 6.51 2.95 -4.01
C HIS A 120 8.02 3.09 -3.92
N VAL A 121 8.66 3.64 -4.92
CA VAL A 121 10.11 3.86 -4.91
C VAL A 121 10.52 4.81 -3.77
N GLU A 122 9.87 5.97 -3.65
CA GLU A 122 10.19 6.94 -2.59
C GLU A 122 9.89 6.39 -1.20
N GLY A 123 8.74 5.77 -1.00
CA GLY A 123 8.34 5.21 0.28
C GLY A 123 9.31 4.12 0.76
N ILE A 124 9.66 3.20 -0.12
CA ILE A 124 10.61 2.12 0.18
C ILE A 124 12.00 2.68 0.47
N LEU A 125 12.50 3.60 -0.36
CA LEU A 125 13.81 4.22 -0.14
C LEU A 125 13.87 5.01 1.16
N ASN A 126 12.82 5.74 1.50
CA ASN A 126 12.74 6.48 2.77
C ASN A 126 12.78 5.53 3.97
N TYR A 127 12.06 4.41 3.89
CA TYR A 127 12.12 3.38 4.92
C TYR A 127 13.54 2.81 5.07
N ILE A 128 14.17 2.42 3.97
CA ILE A 128 15.53 1.84 3.99
C ILE A 128 16.55 2.82 4.60
N LYS A 129 16.46 4.10 4.26
CA LYS A 129 17.39 5.13 4.77
C LYS A 129 17.23 5.40 6.27
N SER A 130 16.03 5.20 6.83
CA SER A 130 15.72 5.50 8.24
C SER A 130 15.67 4.26 9.12
N HIS A 131 15.80 3.12 8.57
CA HIS A 131 15.75 1.82 9.25
C HIS A 131 16.79 0.86 8.69
#